data_5ba1b704697b6e123a9197a407a181b5
#
_entry.id   5ba1b704697b6e123a9197a407a181b5
#
_cell.length_a   1.000
_cell.length_b   1.000
_cell.length_c   1.000
_cell.angle_alpha   90.00
_cell.angle_beta   90.00
_cell.angle_gamma   90.00
#
_symmetry.space_group_name_H-M   'P 1'
#
loop_
_entity.id
_entity.type
_entity.pdbx_description
1 polymer ?
#
loop_
_entity_poly.entity_id
_entity_poly.type
_entity_poly.pdbx_seq_one_letter_code
_entity_poly.pdbx_strand_id
1 'polypeptide(L)'
;MLTAIDRIKTCPGVEAVGAGLMSMPHTGENRYMHVAVNDSINVEYVKLLEVTPGFLEVFNFRPMEGEKKDWEEMLNGRQVVLSAGLFREFQEKGGKRDEGISFWGDRRSIGGVTADFRADRFTKSCSWLFMPLTDEEIAEDDTDFHVKIAIRVNPSADHDFPEFFVKQMEKQLSIDRLYLLDVIPYSDLRYSMELRNGVKSELQNQIAVMGFLLFNIFLGIIGTFWFRTEQRKGEMGLRIALGSTRFSLKGIMIAEGVLLLTLIAIPALLICFN
;
A
#
# COMPACT_ATOMS: atom_id res chain seq x y z
N MET A 1 -24.81 -13.52 11.98
CA MET A 1 -23.46 -12.92 11.84
C MET A 1 -22.93 -12.36 13.19
N LEU A 2 -23.67 -11.55 13.95
CA LEU A 2 -23.24 -11.00 15.27
C LEU A 2 -22.76 -12.06 16.25
N THR A 3 -23.54 -13.13 16.44
CA THR A 3 -23.16 -14.26 17.30
C THR A 3 -21.82 -14.90 16.87
N ALA A 4 -21.51 -14.92 15.58
CA ALA A 4 -20.24 -15.42 15.08
C ALA A 4 -19.09 -14.46 15.50
N ILE A 5 -19.28 -13.15 15.36
CA ILE A 5 -18.28 -12.15 15.78
C ILE A 5 -17.97 -12.29 17.28
N ASP A 6 -19.03 -12.43 18.12
CA ASP A 6 -18.84 -12.60 19.56
C ASP A 6 -18.10 -13.89 19.92
N ARG A 7 -18.38 -14.99 19.21
CA ARG A 7 -17.66 -16.24 19.43
C ARG A 7 -16.20 -16.14 18.99
N ILE A 8 -15.92 -15.46 17.86
CA ILE A 8 -14.56 -15.22 17.40
C ILE A 8 -13.73 -14.46 18.43
N LYS A 9 -14.32 -13.44 19.09
CA LYS A 9 -13.66 -12.68 20.15
C LYS A 9 -13.20 -13.55 21.33
N THR A 10 -13.85 -14.69 21.56
CA THR A 10 -13.47 -15.60 22.63
C THR A 10 -12.36 -16.59 22.26
N CYS A 11 -11.95 -16.63 21.00
CA CYS A 11 -10.90 -17.55 20.55
C CYS A 11 -9.52 -17.13 21.10
N PRO A 12 -8.75 -18.07 21.69
CA PRO A 12 -7.41 -17.77 22.18
C PRO A 12 -6.50 -17.24 21.07
N GLY A 13 -5.75 -16.19 21.37
CA GLY A 13 -4.85 -15.55 20.41
C GLY A 13 -5.48 -14.43 19.59
N VAL A 14 -6.79 -14.23 19.68
CA VAL A 14 -7.48 -13.10 19.04
C VAL A 14 -7.32 -11.85 19.91
N GLU A 15 -6.82 -10.76 19.34
CA GLU A 15 -6.66 -9.46 20.02
C GLU A 15 -7.81 -8.50 19.69
N ALA A 16 -8.24 -8.49 18.42
CA ALA A 16 -9.35 -7.65 17.97
C ALA A 16 -10.11 -8.32 16.83
N VAL A 17 -11.40 -8.02 16.72
CA VAL A 17 -12.28 -8.48 15.66
C VAL A 17 -13.04 -7.30 15.10
N GLY A 18 -13.05 -7.15 13.81
CA GLY A 18 -13.79 -6.10 13.12
C GLY A 18 -14.52 -6.63 11.90
N ALA A 19 -15.64 -6.01 11.59
CA ALA A 19 -16.41 -6.30 10.39
C ALA A 19 -16.45 -5.08 9.47
N GLY A 20 -16.51 -5.33 8.17
CA GLY A 20 -16.67 -4.30 7.16
C GLY A 20 -17.52 -4.81 6.01
N LEU A 21 -18.29 -3.90 5.42
CA LEU A 21 -19.10 -4.16 4.26
C LEU A 21 -18.30 -3.78 3.00
N MET A 22 -18.16 -4.70 2.04
CA MET A 22 -17.48 -4.55 0.75
C MET A 22 -15.98 -4.19 0.80
N SER A 23 -15.64 -3.02 1.22
CA SER A 23 -14.33 -2.38 0.95
C SER A 23 -13.25 -2.74 1.98
N MET A 24 -12.89 -4.01 2.11
CA MET A 24 -11.69 -4.35 2.89
C MET A 24 -10.42 -3.98 2.13
N PRO A 25 -9.37 -3.51 2.83
CA PRO A 25 -8.06 -3.32 2.23
C PRO A 25 -7.58 -4.61 1.55
N HIS A 26 -6.94 -4.49 0.38
CA HIS A 26 -6.38 -5.60 -0.42
C HIS A 26 -7.36 -6.66 -0.93
N THR A 27 -8.68 -6.45 -0.90
CA THR A 27 -9.65 -7.37 -1.53
C THR A 27 -9.96 -7.02 -2.98
N GLY A 28 -9.54 -5.84 -3.43
CA GLY A 28 -9.82 -5.33 -4.78
C GLY A 28 -11.21 -4.72 -4.95
N GLU A 29 -12.06 -4.85 -3.95
CA GLU A 29 -13.36 -4.19 -3.93
C GLU A 29 -13.20 -2.76 -3.40
N ASN A 30 -13.71 -1.81 -4.16
CA ASN A 30 -13.65 -0.41 -3.79
C ASN A 30 -14.98 0.27 -4.10
N ARG A 31 -15.54 0.94 -3.13
CA ARG A 31 -16.70 1.79 -3.30
C ARG A 31 -16.26 3.24 -3.20
N TYR A 32 -16.46 3.99 -4.27
CA TYR A 32 -16.12 5.42 -4.33
C TYR A 32 -17.38 6.26 -4.31
N MET A 33 -17.28 7.41 -3.70
CA MET A 33 -18.37 8.38 -3.62
C MET A 33 -17.84 9.80 -3.73
N HIS A 34 -18.76 10.74 -3.91
CA HIS A 34 -18.52 12.18 -3.79
C HIS A 34 -19.03 12.65 -2.45
N VAL A 35 -18.25 13.49 -1.80
CA VAL A 35 -18.59 14.09 -0.53
C VAL A 35 -18.77 15.58 -0.73
N ALA A 36 -19.94 16.09 -0.41
CA ALA A 36 -20.25 17.51 -0.52
C ALA A 36 -19.64 18.29 0.65
N VAL A 37 -18.87 19.31 0.30
CA VAL A 37 -18.40 20.33 1.24
C VAL A 37 -19.49 21.38 1.44
N ASN A 38 -20.09 21.82 0.32
CA ASN A 38 -21.24 22.71 0.26
C ASN A 38 -22.05 22.43 -1.02
N ASP A 39 -23.07 23.23 -1.29
CA ASP A 39 -23.97 23.01 -2.44
C ASP A 39 -23.29 23.03 -3.83
N SER A 40 -22.06 23.52 -3.92
CA SER A 40 -21.36 23.70 -5.19
C SER A 40 -19.99 23.02 -5.24
N ILE A 41 -19.44 22.58 -4.12
CA ILE A 41 -18.08 22.07 -4.00
C ILE A 41 -18.11 20.65 -3.40
N ASN A 42 -17.50 19.72 -4.13
CA ASN A 42 -17.38 18.32 -3.70
C ASN A 42 -15.91 17.89 -3.59
N VAL A 43 -15.66 16.93 -2.72
CA VAL A 43 -14.47 16.06 -2.76
C VAL A 43 -14.85 14.82 -3.53
N GLU A 44 -14.12 14.55 -4.60
CA GLU A 44 -14.38 13.42 -5.50
C GLU A 44 -13.49 12.22 -5.15
N TYR A 45 -13.92 11.03 -5.58
CA TYR A 45 -13.16 9.79 -5.41
C TYR A 45 -12.83 9.43 -3.95
N VAL A 46 -13.75 9.75 -3.05
CA VAL A 46 -13.64 9.35 -1.64
C VAL A 46 -13.98 7.88 -1.52
N LYS A 47 -13.07 7.09 -0.95
CA LYS A 47 -13.31 5.66 -0.72
C LYS A 47 -14.19 5.49 0.53
N LEU A 48 -15.33 4.84 0.36
CA LEU A 48 -16.26 4.54 1.45
C LEU A 48 -15.96 3.18 2.05
N LEU A 49 -15.91 3.12 3.37
CA LEU A 49 -15.89 1.90 4.17
C LEU A 49 -16.97 1.96 5.24
N GLU A 50 -17.90 1.02 5.19
CA GLU A 50 -18.87 0.78 6.25
C GLU A 50 -18.28 -0.28 7.17
N VAL A 51 -17.96 0.10 8.41
CA VAL A 51 -17.13 -0.72 9.31
C VAL A 51 -17.60 -0.65 10.75
N THR A 52 -17.35 -1.70 11.51
CA THR A 52 -17.47 -1.66 12.96
C THR A 52 -16.28 -0.94 13.60
N PRO A 53 -16.38 -0.39 14.81
CA PRO A 53 -15.25 0.22 15.52
C PRO A 53 -14.05 -0.71 15.64
N GLY A 54 -14.26 -1.99 15.91
CA GLY A 54 -13.22 -3.01 15.98
C GLY A 54 -12.42 -3.19 14.67
N PHE A 55 -12.98 -2.82 13.52
CA PHE A 55 -12.22 -2.80 12.25
C PHE A 55 -11.04 -1.85 12.30
N LEU A 56 -11.23 -0.66 12.87
CA LEU A 56 -10.15 0.33 13.01
C LEU A 56 -9.04 -0.17 13.95
N GLU A 57 -9.42 -0.96 14.97
CA GLU A 57 -8.47 -1.63 15.87
C GLU A 57 -7.69 -2.75 15.17
N VAL A 58 -8.39 -3.63 14.41
CA VAL A 58 -7.78 -4.72 13.66
C VAL A 58 -6.68 -4.20 12.73
N PHE A 59 -6.92 -3.13 12.00
CA PHE A 59 -5.96 -2.53 11.09
C PHE A 59 -5.01 -1.52 11.74
N ASN A 60 -5.09 -1.37 13.08
CA ASN A 60 -4.24 -0.46 13.87
C ASN A 60 -4.26 0.98 13.36
N PHE A 61 -5.44 1.45 12.95
CA PHE A 61 -5.63 2.86 12.67
C PHE A 61 -5.37 3.67 13.93
N ARG A 62 -4.76 4.81 13.77
CA ARG A 62 -4.48 5.72 14.89
C ARG A 62 -5.31 6.98 14.74
N PRO A 63 -5.93 7.48 15.82
CA PRO A 63 -6.52 8.80 15.79
C PRO A 63 -5.49 9.87 15.47
N MET A 64 -5.90 10.93 14.80
CA MET A 64 -5.06 12.10 14.60
C MET A 64 -4.71 12.74 15.95
N GLU A 65 -3.57 13.42 16.04
CA GLU A 65 -3.18 14.10 17.28
C GLU A 65 -4.25 15.10 17.74
N GLY A 66 -4.62 15.02 19.01
CA GLY A 66 -5.70 15.83 19.58
C GLY A 66 -7.12 15.23 19.47
N GLU A 67 -7.28 14.10 18.75
CA GLU A 67 -8.54 13.37 18.68
C GLU A 67 -8.74 12.47 19.91
N LYS A 68 -9.99 12.11 20.17
CA LYS A 68 -10.34 11.06 21.13
C LYS A 68 -9.68 9.74 20.70
N LYS A 69 -9.45 8.83 21.67
CA LYS A 69 -8.84 7.53 21.38
C LYS A 69 -9.83 6.38 21.26
N ASP A 70 -11.11 6.68 21.46
CA ASP A 70 -12.17 5.68 21.46
C ASP A 70 -12.91 5.68 20.12
N TRP A 71 -12.70 4.61 19.35
CA TRP A 71 -13.34 4.44 18.05
C TRP A 71 -14.84 4.19 18.17
N GLU A 72 -15.30 3.58 19.27
CA GLU A 72 -16.73 3.38 19.52
C GLU A 72 -17.46 4.71 19.71
N GLU A 73 -16.82 5.66 20.39
CA GLU A 73 -17.37 7.00 20.54
C GLU A 73 -17.32 7.82 19.24
N MET A 74 -16.25 7.67 18.46
CA MET A 74 -16.07 8.42 17.19
C MET A 74 -16.92 7.89 16.03
N LEU A 75 -17.22 6.59 16.02
CA LEU A 75 -17.94 5.90 14.95
C LEU A 75 -19.27 5.37 15.49
N ASN A 76 -20.12 6.28 16.00
CA ASN A 76 -21.38 5.93 16.63
C ASN A 76 -22.56 6.67 15.98
N GLY A 77 -23.66 5.97 15.76
CA GLY A 77 -24.90 6.52 15.23
C GLY A 77 -24.70 7.18 13.85
N ARG A 78 -24.90 8.49 13.77
CA ARG A 78 -24.74 9.26 12.53
C ARG A 78 -23.36 9.93 12.40
N GLN A 79 -22.39 9.53 13.20
CA GLN A 79 -21.03 10.05 13.12
C GLN A 79 -20.21 9.27 12.11
N VAL A 80 -19.25 9.95 11.49
CA VAL A 80 -18.31 9.36 10.56
C VAL A 80 -16.88 9.71 10.94
N VAL A 81 -15.95 8.86 10.55
CA VAL A 81 -14.52 9.10 10.74
C VAL A 81 -13.88 9.36 9.39
N LEU A 82 -13.08 10.40 9.29
CA LEU A 82 -12.36 10.78 8.07
C LEU A 82 -10.89 10.36 8.16
N SER A 83 -10.29 10.04 7.03
CA SER A 83 -8.82 10.02 6.97
C SER A 83 -8.25 11.43 7.01
N ALA A 84 -7.05 11.61 7.54
CA ALA A 84 -6.38 12.92 7.57
C ALA A 84 -6.24 13.54 6.17
N GLY A 85 -6.04 12.69 5.13
CA GLY A 85 -6.02 13.16 3.75
C GLY A 85 -7.35 13.77 3.32
N LEU A 86 -8.46 13.07 3.57
CA LEU A 86 -9.81 13.57 3.27
C LEU A 86 -10.12 14.84 4.08
N PHE A 87 -9.77 14.85 5.37
CA PHE A 87 -10.06 15.98 6.23
C PHE A 87 -9.32 17.25 5.78
N ARG A 88 -8.05 17.13 5.38
CA ARG A 88 -7.29 18.26 4.81
C ARG A 88 -7.94 18.78 3.53
N GLU A 89 -8.24 17.91 2.57
CA GLU A 89 -8.88 18.29 1.31
C GLU A 89 -10.25 18.94 1.55
N PHE A 90 -11.04 18.42 2.50
CA PHE A 90 -12.31 18.99 2.93
C PHE A 90 -12.15 20.42 3.47
N GLN A 91 -11.14 20.66 4.34
CA GLN A 91 -10.84 21.97 4.88
C GLN A 91 -10.32 22.95 3.83
N GLU A 92 -9.43 22.51 2.93
CA GLU A 92 -8.91 23.32 1.82
C GLU A 92 -10.02 23.81 0.90
N LYS A 93 -11.07 23.02 0.74
CA LYS A 93 -12.28 23.37 -0.02
C LYS A 93 -13.31 24.18 0.79
N GLY A 94 -12.94 24.62 1.99
CA GLY A 94 -13.76 25.48 2.84
C GLY A 94 -14.72 24.78 3.79
N GLY A 95 -14.61 23.44 3.92
CA GLY A 95 -15.41 22.65 4.86
C GLY A 95 -15.01 22.90 6.30
N LYS A 96 -15.98 22.89 7.22
CA LYS A 96 -15.76 23.02 8.64
C LYS A 96 -16.26 21.79 9.39
N ARG A 97 -15.52 21.38 10.41
CA ARG A 97 -15.83 20.18 11.18
C ARG A 97 -17.19 20.21 11.84
N ASP A 98 -17.57 21.36 12.39
CA ASP A 98 -18.85 21.62 13.07
C ASP A 98 -20.05 21.60 12.13
N GLU A 99 -19.83 21.91 10.84
CA GLU A 99 -20.88 21.83 9.83
C GLU A 99 -21.15 20.39 9.36
N GLY A 100 -20.23 19.45 9.67
CA GLY A 100 -20.31 18.05 9.24
C GLY A 100 -20.06 17.89 7.74
N ILE A 101 -20.32 16.68 7.26
CA ILE A 101 -20.06 16.27 5.87
C ILE A 101 -21.35 15.73 5.25
N SER A 102 -21.61 16.01 3.98
CA SER A 102 -22.83 15.59 3.31
C SER A 102 -22.55 14.65 2.14
N PHE A 103 -23.34 13.60 2.01
CA PHE A 103 -23.32 12.66 0.88
C PHE A 103 -24.68 11.99 0.73
N TRP A 104 -25.07 11.69 -0.49
CA TRP A 104 -26.39 11.14 -0.86
C TRP A 104 -27.59 11.90 -0.27
N GLY A 105 -27.41 13.23 -0.06
CA GLY A 105 -28.46 14.06 0.55
C GLY A 105 -28.59 13.94 2.05
N ASP A 106 -27.76 13.11 2.71
CA ASP A 106 -27.69 12.99 4.16
C ASP A 106 -26.49 13.74 4.71
N ARG A 107 -26.66 14.46 5.80
CA ARG A 107 -25.58 15.16 6.51
C ARG A 107 -25.22 14.42 7.77
N ARG A 108 -23.92 14.16 7.95
CA ARG A 108 -23.39 13.46 9.11
C ARG A 108 -22.32 14.28 9.82
N SER A 109 -22.26 14.17 11.13
CA SER A 109 -21.25 14.82 11.96
C SER A 109 -19.92 14.06 11.86
N ILE A 110 -18.80 14.80 11.92
CA ILE A 110 -17.46 14.23 11.93
C ILE A 110 -17.12 13.87 13.39
N GLY A 111 -17.19 12.58 13.72
CA GLY A 111 -16.86 12.05 15.04
C GLY A 111 -15.37 12.05 15.32
N GLY A 112 -14.55 11.80 14.30
CA GLY A 112 -13.10 11.74 14.46
C GLY A 112 -12.34 11.79 13.14
N VAL A 113 -11.02 11.89 13.25
CA VAL A 113 -10.10 11.87 12.12
C VAL A 113 -8.97 10.87 12.42
N THR A 114 -8.65 9.98 11.46
CA THR A 114 -7.49 9.10 11.60
C THR A 114 -6.21 9.85 11.29
N ALA A 115 -5.09 9.44 11.87
CA ALA A 115 -3.78 9.86 11.40
C ALA A 115 -3.56 9.43 9.95
N ASP A 116 -2.58 10.02 9.27
CA ASP A 116 -2.20 9.61 7.92
C ASP A 116 -1.77 8.14 7.91
N PHE A 117 -2.26 7.40 6.93
CA PHE A 117 -1.89 6.02 6.69
C PHE A 117 -1.73 5.76 5.20
N ARG A 118 -1.04 4.68 4.85
CA ARG A 118 -0.90 4.22 3.48
C ARG A 118 -1.78 3.00 3.26
N ALA A 119 -2.64 3.07 2.27
CA ALA A 119 -3.47 1.93 1.87
C ALA A 119 -2.67 0.85 1.13
N ASP A 120 -1.61 1.28 0.43
CA ASP A 120 -0.70 0.43 -0.31
C ASP A 120 0.71 1.05 -0.38
N ARG A 121 1.64 0.38 -1.05
CA ARG A 121 3.03 0.84 -1.19
C ARG A 121 3.19 2.07 -2.09
N PHE A 122 2.24 2.32 -2.97
CA PHE A 122 2.34 3.32 -4.04
C PHE A 122 1.57 4.59 -3.72
N THR A 123 0.51 4.49 -2.92
CA THR A 123 -0.37 5.60 -2.58
C THR A 123 0.14 6.33 -1.35
N LYS A 124 0.45 7.63 -1.49
CA LYS A 124 0.98 8.44 -0.38
C LYS A 124 -0.11 8.83 0.62
N SER A 125 -1.31 9.09 0.16
CA SER A 125 -2.46 9.51 0.98
C SER A 125 -3.74 9.03 0.29
N CYS A 126 -4.75 8.70 1.07
CA CYS A 126 -6.04 8.28 0.56
C CYS A 126 -7.15 9.09 1.21
N SER A 127 -8.12 9.50 0.39
CA SER A 127 -9.36 10.12 0.87
C SER A 127 -10.34 9.01 1.23
N TRP A 128 -10.38 8.65 2.51
CA TRP A 128 -11.23 7.59 3.04
C TRP A 128 -12.25 8.14 4.01
N LEU A 129 -13.48 7.65 3.87
CA LEU A 129 -14.61 7.91 4.77
C LEU A 129 -15.03 6.58 5.42
N PHE A 130 -14.98 6.54 6.73
CA PHE A 130 -15.46 5.40 7.52
C PHE A 130 -16.84 5.73 8.06
N MET A 131 -17.80 4.87 7.74
CA MET A 131 -19.18 4.93 8.26
C MET A 131 -19.39 3.80 9.26
N PRO A 132 -20.21 4.01 10.28
CA PRO A 132 -20.59 2.93 11.18
C PRO A 132 -21.41 1.88 10.43
N LEU A 133 -21.02 0.62 10.57
CA LEU A 133 -21.78 -0.54 10.17
C LEU A 133 -22.60 -0.98 11.38
N THR A 134 -23.92 -0.91 11.27
CA THR A 134 -24.84 -1.20 12.37
C THR A 134 -25.09 -2.69 12.52
N ASP A 135 -25.53 -3.10 13.71
CA ASP A 135 -25.91 -4.48 13.99
C ASP A 135 -27.08 -4.96 13.11
N GLU A 136 -27.99 -4.03 12.77
CA GLU A 136 -29.11 -4.29 11.88
C GLU A 136 -28.61 -4.61 10.47
N GLU A 137 -27.71 -3.82 9.92
CA GLU A 137 -27.09 -4.05 8.60
C GLU A 137 -26.27 -5.36 8.56
N ILE A 138 -25.62 -5.72 9.67
CA ILE A 138 -24.91 -7.01 9.79
C ILE A 138 -25.90 -8.19 9.83
N ALA A 139 -27.08 -7.99 10.37
CA ALA A 139 -28.11 -9.04 10.52
C ALA A 139 -28.97 -9.22 9.26
N GLU A 140 -29.16 -8.17 8.47
CA GLU A 140 -29.91 -8.20 7.22
C GLU A 140 -29.13 -9.00 6.15
N ASP A 141 -29.59 -10.23 5.92
CA ASP A 141 -28.96 -11.19 4.95
C ASP A 141 -29.37 -10.92 3.49
N ASP A 142 -30.05 -9.79 3.22
CA ASP A 142 -30.71 -9.47 1.95
C ASP A 142 -29.96 -8.44 1.09
N THR A 143 -28.71 -8.10 1.47
CA THR A 143 -27.90 -7.19 0.70
C THR A 143 -27.00 -7.95 -0.28
N ASP A 144 -26.90 -7.46 -1.51
CA ASP A 144 -25.91 -7.91 -2.52
C ASP A 144 -24.44 -7.76 -2.02
N PHE A 145 -24.27 -7.35 -0.77
CA PHE A 145 -23.00 -6.99 -0.17
C PHE A 145 -22.66 -7.91 0.98
N HIS A 146 -21.55 -8.61 0.84
CA HIS A 146 -21.09 -9.54 1.87
C HIS A 146 -20.34 -8.83 3.00
N VAL A 147 -20.76 -9.07 4.22
CA VAL A 147 -20.02 -8.66 5.42
C VAL A 147 -18.74 -9.51 5.51
N LYS A 148 -17.61 -8.85 5.63
CA LYS A 148 -16.29 -9.46 5.80
C LYS A 148 -15.81 -9.25 7.22
N ILE A 149 -15.33 -10.31 7.85
CA ILE A 149 -14.78 -10.28 9.20
C ILE A 149 -13.26 -10.32 9.10
N ALA A 150 -12.61 -9.38 9.76
CA ALA A 150 -11.16 -9.35 9.94
C ALA A 150 -10.81 -9.62 11.40
N ILE A 151 -9.75 -10.37 11.61
CA ILE A 151 -9.27 -10.76 12.95
C ILE A 151 -7.82 -10.30 13.08
N ARG A 152 -7.51 -9.65 14.19
CA ARG A 152 -6.13 -9.37 14.60
C ARG A 152 -5.69 -10.44 15.57
N VAL A 153 -4.55 -11.02 15.30
CA VAL A 153 -3.98 -12.11 16.07
C VAL A 153 -2.74 -11.64 16.82
N ASN A 154 -2.52 -12.18 18.00
CA ASN A 154 -1.29 -11.96 18.74
C ASN A 154 -0.09 -12.46 17.93
N PRO A 155 0.99 -11.66 17.74
CA PRO A 155 2.15 -12.06 16.95
C PRO A 155 2.81 -13.39 17.37
N SER A 156 2.68 -13.78 18.64
CA SER A 156 3.20 -15.07 19.12
C SER A 156 2.39 -16.29 18.67
N ALA A 157 1.15 -16.09 18.24
CA ALA A 157 0.23 -17.14 17.78
C ALA A 157 0.05 -17.15 16.25
N ASP A 158 0.60 -16.18 15.53
CA ASP A 158 0.28 -15.90 14.13
C ASP A 158 0.67 -17.04 13.18
N HIS A 159 1.76 -17.76 13.46
CA HIS A 159 2.33 -18.74 12.52
C HIS A 159 1.38 -19.90 12.16
N ASP A 160 0.72 -20.49 13.15
CA ASP A 160 -0.16 -21.65 12.96
C ASP A 160 -1.65 -21.28 13.21
N PHE A 161 -1.94 -19.99 13.33
CA PHE A 161 -3.27 -19.52 13.70
C PHE A 161 -4.38 -19.95 12.75
N PRO A 162 -4.25 -19.90 11.42
CA PRO A 162 -5.31 -20.29 10.51
C PRO A 162 -5.80 -21.73 10.76
N GLU A 163 -4.87 -22.67 10.85
CA GLU A 163 -5.18 -24.09 11.09
C GLU A 163 -5.76 -24.32 12.51
N PHE A 164 -5.17 -23.66 13.50
CA PHE A 164 -5.66 -23.68 14.88
C PHE A 164 -7.08 -23.13 14.96
N PHE A 165 -7.32 -21.97 14.34
CA PHE A 165 -8.61 -21.31 14.36
C PHE A 165 -9.70 -22.15 13.72
N VAL A 166 -9.46 -22.70 12.53
CA VAL A 166 -10.43 -23.59 11.84
C VAL A 166 -10.77 -24.76 12.75
N LYS A 167 -9.77 -25.46 13.26
CA LYS A 167 -9.97 -26.63 14.15
C LYS A 167 -10.75 -26.31 15.42
N GLN A 168 -10.50 -25.15 16.02
CA GLN A 168 -11.12 -24.73 17.27
C GLN A 168 -12.53 -24.18 17.08
N MET A 169 -12.75 -23.44 15.96
CA MET A 169 -13.95 -22.62 15.77
C MET A 169 -14.95 -23.23 14.78
N GLU A 170 -14.59 -24.22 13.97
CA GLU A 170 -15.46 -24.83 12.95
C GLU A 170 -16.84 -25.21 13.52
N LYS A 171 -16.86 -25.92 14.64
CA LYS A 171 -18.12 -26.32 15.30
C LYS A 171 -18.85 -25.14 15.96
N GLN A 172 -18.11 -24.17 16.47
CA GLN A 172 -18.68 -23.01 17.16
C GLN A 172 -19.26 -21.99 16.15
N LEU A 173 -18.70 -21.91 14.94
CA LEU A 173 -19.16 -21.04 13.88
C LEU A 173 -20.17 -21.71 12.94
N SER A 174 -20.51 -22.96 13.15
CA SER A 174 -21.66 -23.60 12.51
C SER A 174 -22.93 -23.15 13.20
N ILE A 175 -23.49 -22.01 12.75
CA ILE A 175 -24.66 -21.37 13.31
C ILE A 175 -25.70 -21.21 12.21
N ASP A 176 -26.81 -21.92 12.29
CA ASP A 176 -27.90 -21.88 11.33
C ASP A 176 -27.37 -22.20 9.89
N ARG A 177 -27.32 -21.18 9.01
CA ARG A 177 -26.81 -21.30 7.63
C ARG A 177 -25.33 -20.90 7.49
N LEU A 178 -24.71 -20.40 8.57
CA LEU A 178 -23.31 -20.02 8.57
C LEU A 178 -22.43 -21.20 8.94
N TYR A 179 -21.34 -21.36 8.22
CA TYR A 179 -20.28 -22.32 8.54
C TYR A 179 -18.93 -21.76 8.11
N LEU A 180 -17.92 -22.10 8.89
CA LEU A 180 -16.55 -21.68 8.60
C LEU A 180 -16.00 -22.52 7.44
N LEU A 181 -15.60 -21.87 6.36
CA LEU A 181 -14.96 -22.51 5.22
C LEU A 181 -13.44 -22.46 5.34
N ASP A 182 -12.91 -21.26 5.57
CA ASP A 182 -11.47 -21.02 5.55
C ASP A 182 -11.13 -19.72 6.30
N VAL A 183 -9.85 -19.59 6.65
CA VAL A 183 -9.26 -18.37 7.22
C VAL A 183 -8.06 -18.00 6.36
N ILE A 184 -8.15 -16.88 5.70
CA ILE A 184 -7.11 -16.44 4.75
C ILE A 184 -6.20 -15.44 5.46
N PRO A 185 -4.89 -15.73 5.58
CA PRO A 185 -3.91 -14.77 6.08
C PRO A 185 -3.91 -13.49 5.24
N TYR A 186 -3.84 -12.35 5.91
CA TYR A 186 -3.88 -11.06 5.22
C TYR A 186 -2.67 -10.84 4.29
N SER A 187 -1.54 -11.47 4.57
CA SER A 187 -0.37 -11.54 3.69
C SER A 187 -0.71 -12.13 2.33
N ASP A 188 -1.55 -13.17 2.29
CA ASP A 188 -1.89 -13.88 1.06
C ASP A 188 -2.91 -13.08 0.22
N LEU A 189 -3.86 -12.41 0.88
CA LEU A 189 -4.74 -11.46 0.22
C LEU A 189 -3.94 -10.33 -0.45
N ARG A 190 -3.00 -9.75 0.28
CA ARG A 190 -2.11 -8.70 -0.25
C ARG A 190 -1.28 -9.21 -1.42
N TYR A 191 -0.66 -10.38 -1.29
CA TYR A 191 0.14 -10.99 -2.35
C TYR A 191 -0.69 -11.26 -3.61
N SER A 192 -1.87 -11.83 -3.45
CA SER A 192 -2.78 -12.12 -4.57
C SER A 192 -3.22 -10.83 -5.29
N MET A 193 -3.44 -9.76 -4.54
CA MET A 193 -3.79 -8.47 -5.11
C MET A 193 -2.60 -7.80 -5.82
N GLU A 194 -1.40 -7.85 -5.24
CA GLU A 194 -0.17 -7.36 -5.89
C GLU A 194 0.08 -8.10 -7.21
N LEU A 195 -0.17 -9.41 -7.26
CA LEU A 195 -0.10 -10.20 -8.50
C LEU A 195 -1.16 -9.77 -9.52
N ARG A 196 -2.40 -9.60 -9.10
CA ARG A 196 -3.53 -9.19 -9.96
C ARG A 196 -3.32 -7.80 -10.55
N ASN A 197 -2.79 -6.88 -9.76
CA ASN A 197 -2.47 -5.52 -10.19
C ASN A 197 -1.20 -5.42 -11.04
N GLY A 198 -0.56 -6.54 -11.34
CA GLY A 198 0.63 -6.58 -12.19
C GLY A 198 1.90 -6.02 -11.57
N VAL A 199 1.93 -5.75 -10.29
CA VAL A 199 3.09 -5.16 -9.58
C VAL A 199 4.35 -5.98 -9.81
N LYS A 200 4.24 -7.30 -9.78
CA LYS A 200 5.37 -8.20 -10.04
C LYS A 200 5.82 -8.14 -11.49
N SER A 201 4.88 -8.11 -12.44
CA SER A 201 5.18 -7.95 -13.87
C SER A 201 5.85 -6.62 -14.17
N GLU A 202 5.37 -5.54 -13.57
CA GLU A 202 5.94 -4.21 -13.74
C GLU A 202 7.38 -4.15 -13.22
N LEU A 203 7.63 -4.68 -12.03
CA LEU A 203 8.98 -4.77 -11.47
C LEU A 203 9.91 -5.63 -12.36
N GLN A 204 9.45 -6.77 -12.84
CA GLN A 204 10.21 -7.63 -13.75
C GLN A 204 10.53 -6.91 -15.06
N ASN A 205 9.56 -6.18 -15.63
CA ASN A 205 9.78 -5.40 -16.85
C ASN A 205 10.79 -4.27 -16.62
N GLN A 206 10.71 -3.56 -15.50
CA GLN A 206 11.68 -2.52 -15.14
C GLN A 206 13.10 -3.09 -14.99
N ILE A 207 13.23 -4.22 -14.31
CA ILE A 207 14.54 -4.91 -14.16
C ILE A 207 15.07 -5.37 -15.53
N ALA A 208 14.22 -5.92 -16.40
CA ALA A 208 14.62 -6.35 -17.74
C ALA A 208 15.09 -5.18 -18.61
N VAL A 209 14.33 -4.07 -18.60
CA VAL A 209 14.72 -2.85 -19.35
C VAL A 209 16.03 -2.28 -18.81
N MET A 210 16.17 -2.18 -17.49
CA MET A 210 17.39 -1.69 -16.85
C MET A 210 18.59 -2.59 -17.19
N GLY A 211 18.41 -3.91 -17.11
CA GLY A 211 19.45 -4.89 -17.49
C GLY A 211 19.85 -4.76 -18.96
N PHE A 212 18.88 -4.60 -19.86
CA PHE A 212 19.13 -4.37 -21.26
C PHE A 212 19.92 -3.07 -21.51
N LEU A 213 19.55 -1.98 -20.86
CA LEU A 213 20.27 -0.71 -20.97
C LEU A 213 21.72 -0.83 -20.46
N LEU A 214 21.92 -1.45 -19.30
CA LEU A 214 23.25 -1.71 -18.74
C LEU A 214 24.11 -2.57 -19.70
N PHE A 215 23.51 -3.60 -20.28
CA PHE A 215 24.20 -4.44 -21.25
C PHE A 215 24.63 -3.66 -22.50
N ASN A 216 23.75 -2.79 -23.04
CA ASN A 216 24.09 -1.93 -24.17
C ASN A 216 25.23 -0.95 -23.85
N ILE A 217 25.20 -0.34 -22.66
CA ILE A 217 26.27 0.54 -22.19
C ILE A 217 27.59 -0.23 -22.13
N PHE A 218 27.55 -1.44 -21.57
CA PHE A 218 28.73 -2.29 -21.45
C PHE A 218 29.32 -2.66 -22.82
N LEU A 219 28.47 -3.05 -23.79
CA LEU A 219 28.90 -3.30 -25.17
C LEU A 219 29.50 -2.05 -25.83
N GLY A 220 28.88 -0.90 -25.61
CA GLY A 220 29.41 0.38 -26.14
C GLY A 220 30.80 0.70 -25.58
N ILE A 221 31.01 0.49 -24.29
CA ILE A 221 32.31 0.68 -23.66
C ILE A 221 33.36 -0.27 -24.24
N ILE A 222 33.03 -1.57 -24.33
CA ILE A 222 33.95 -2.57 -24.92
C ILE A 222 34.30 -2.20 -26.36
N GLY A 223 33.29 -1.85 -27.17
CA GLY A 223 33.51 -1.48 -28.56
C GLY A 223 34.43 -0.25 -28.70
N THR A 224 34.19 0.77 -27.90
CA THR A 224 35.02 1.99 -27.89
C THR A 224 36.45 1.71 -27.44
N PHE A 225 36.63 0.90 -26.40
CA PHE A 225 37.97 0.50 -25.94
C PHE A 225 38.69 -0.34 -26.97
N TRP A 226 38.04 -1.31 -27.59
CA TRP A 226 38.59 -2.13 -28.66
C TRP A 226 39.07 -1.26 -29.81
N PHE A 227 38.23 -0.37 -30.31
CA PHE A 227 38.55 0.52 -31.41
C PHE A 227 39.73 1.46 -31.11
N ARG A 228 39.76 2.08 -29.94
CA ARG A 228 40.86 2.93 -29.49
C ARG A 228 42.17 2.17 -29.34
N THR A 229 42.11 0.95 -28.81
CA THR A 229 43.30 0.09 -28.67
C THR A 229 43.87 -0.28 -30.01
N GLU A 230 43.01 -0.61 -30.97
CA GLU A 230 43.44 -0.96 -32.35
C GLU A 230 44.13 0.22 -33.05
N GLN A 231 43.55 1.42 -32.95
CA GLN A 231 44.14 2.62 -33.56
C GLN A 231 45.51 3.00 -32.98
N ARG A 232 45.75 2.73 -31.71
CA ARG A 232 46.98 3.11 -30.99
C ARG A 232 48.03 2.00 -30.92
N LYS A 233 47.85 0.87 -31.58
CA LYS A 233 48.80 -0.26 -31.57
C LYS A 233 50.23 0.17 -31.96
N GLY A 234 50.38 1.00 -33.00
CA GLY A 234 51.66 1.50 -33.44
C GLY A 234 52.37 2.38 -32.40
N GLU A 235 51.62 3.29 -31.76
CA GLU A 235 52.16 4.16 -30.71
C GLU A 235 52.60 3.37 -29.49
N MET A 236 51.79 2.36 -29.09
CA MET A 236 52.15 1.47 -28.00
C MET A 236 53.38 0.63 -28.29
N GLY A 237 53.51 0.13 -29.53
CA GLY A 237 54.69 -0.57 -29.95
C GLY A 237 55.97 0.27 -29.85
N LEU A 238 55.89 1.53 -30.26
CA LEU A 238 57.01 2.48 -30.15
C LEU A 238 57.38 2.75 -28.68
N ARG A 239 56.41 2.94 -27.81
CA ARG A 239 56.66 3.17 -26.37
C ARG A 239 57.31 1.94 -25.70
N ILE A 240 56.94 0.74 -26.09
CA ILE A 240 57.57 -0.50 -25.61
C ILE A 240 59.02 -0.54 -26.07
N ALA A 241 59.27 -0.22 -27.34
CA ALA A 241 60.65 -0.17 -27.89
C ALA A 241 61.55 0.85 -27.21
N LEU A 242 60.94 1.96 -26.67
CA LEU A 242 61.60 2.99 -25.87
C LEU A 242 61.71 2.65 -24.38
N GLY A 243 61.36 1.41 -23.96
CA GLY A 243 61.56 0.93 -22.59
C GLY A 243 60.35 1.03 -21.67
N SER A 244 59.16 1.41 -22.14
CA SER A 244 57.95 1.41 -21.32
C SER A 244 57.52 -0.01 -21.01
N THR A 245 57.10 -0.24 -19.73
CA THR A 245 56.57 -1.56 -19.34
C THR A 245 55.10 -1.73 -19.79
N ARG A 246 54.72 -2.96 -20.08
CA ARG A 246 53.32 -3.31 -20.45
C ARG A 246 52.33 -2.90 -19.37
N PHE A 247 52.74 -2.92 -18.10
CA PHE A 247 51.90 -2.54 -16.96
C PHE A 247 51.62 -1.02 -16.93
N SER A 248 52.65 -0.21 -17.21
CA SER A 248 52.51 1.26 -17.29
C SER A 248 51.57 1.66 -18.43
N LEU A 249 51.66 1.01 -19.59
CA LEU A 249 50.77 1.31 -20.71
C LEU A 249 49.31 0.92 -20.43
N LYS A 250 49.08 -0.22 -19.79
CA LYS A 250 47.73 -0.59 -19.34
C LYS A 250 47.16 0.42 -18.34
N GLY A 251 47.97 0.90 -17.39
CA GLY A 251 47.58 1.90 -16.41
C GLY A 251 47.14 3.22 -17.06
N ILE A 252 47.86 3.70 -18.05
CA ILE A 252 47.52 4.94 -18.79
C ILE A 252 46.18 4.76 -19.54
N MET A 253 45.96 3.63 -20.20
CA MET A 253 44.70 3.37 -20.91
C MET A 253 43.51 3.28 -19.98
N ILE A 254 43.65 2.62 -18.84
CA ILE A 254 42.59 2.53 -17.83
C ILE A 254 42.29 3.93 -17.24
N ALA A 255 43.32 4.70 -16.91
CA ALA A 255 43.16 6.06 -16.38
C ALA A 255 42.41 6.97 -17.37
N GLU A 256 42.76 6.91 -18.66
CA GLU A 256 42.07 7.67 -19.72
C GLU A 256 40.60 7.26 -19.84
N GLY A 257 40.29 5.95 -19.76
CA GLY A 257 38.93 5.43 -19.80
C GLY A 257 38.11 5.86 -18.60
N VAL A 258 38.69 5.79 -17.39
CA VAL A 258 38.04 6.22 -16.15
C VAL A 258 37.74 7.72 -16.18
N LEU A 259 38.71 8.54 -16.64
CA LEU A 259 38.56 9.98 -16.75
C LEU A 259 37.41 10.35 -17.71
N LEU A 260 37.30 9.70 -18.86
CA LEU A 260 36.20 9.94 -19.80
C LEU A 260 34.84 9.53 -19.23
N LEU A 261 34.79 8.36 -18.56
CA LEU A 261 33.53 7.91 -17.88
C LEU A 261 33.12 8.89 -16.81
N THR A 262 34.04 9.38 -16.00
CA THR A 262 33.75 10.36 -14.93
C THR A 262 33.25 11.67 -15.50
N LEU A 263 33.85 12.15 -16.58
CA LEU A 263 33.48 13.40 -17.25
C LEU A 263 32.06 13.35 -17.86
N ILE A 264 31.60 12.18 -18.27
CA ILE A 264 30.24 11.99 -18.80
C ILE A 264 29.25 11.72 -17.66
N ALA A 265 29.66 10.97 -16.62
CA ALA A 265 28.78 10.60 -15.52
C ALA A 265 28.34 11.79 -14.67
N ILE A 266 29.19 12.78 -14.45
CA ILE A 266 28.89 13.97 -13.64
C ILE A 266 27.70 14.77 -14.21
N PRO A 267 27.71 15.19 -15.49
CA PRO A 267 26.57 15.89 -16.09
C PRO A 267 25.30 15.03 -16.11
N ALA A 268 25.41 13.72 -16.40
CA ALA A 268 24.28 12.80 -16.39
C ALA A 268 23.62 12.71 -15.03
N LEU A 269 24.41 12.60 -13.96
CA LEU A 269 23.89 12.61 -12.58
C LEU A 269 23.21 13.94 -12.24
N LEU A 270 23.78 15.07 -12.64
CA LEU A 270 23.18 16.38 -12.41
C LEU A 270 21.82 16.52 -13.09
N ILE A 271 21.67 15.98 -14.30
CA ILE A 271 20.38 15.99 -15.03
C ILE A 271 19.36 15.04 -14.38
N CYS A 272 19.80 13.90 -13.86
CA CYS A 272 18.90 12.92 -13.23
C CYS A 272 18.37 13.37 -11.86
N PHE A 273 19.10 14.22 -11.14
CA PHE A 273 18.72 14.68 -9.81
C PHE A 273 18.07 16.09 -9.79
N ASN A 274 17.88 16.70 -10.93
CA ASN A 274 17.17 17.98 -11.07
C ASN A 274 15.78 17.78 -11.65
#